data_63ce3d2d099fd751ba7c45b91d2adc39
#
_entry.id   63ce3d2d099fd751ba7c45b91d2adc39
#
_cell.length_a   1.000
_cell.length_b   1.000
_cell.length_c   1.000
_cell.angle_alpha   90.00
_cell.angle_beta   90.00
_cell.angle_gamma   90.00
#
_symmetry.space_group_name_H-M   'P 1'
#
loop_
_entity.id
_entity.type
_entity.pdbx_description
1 polymer ?
#
loop_
_entity_poly.entity_id
_entity_poly.type
_entity_poly.pdbx_seq_one_letter_code
_entity_poly.pdbx_strand_id
1 'polypeptide(L)'
;MTKCNLSPEEERARLVDVDRLTSDLESGSDPVLNSIVAMISDHFKVPTSLVSIIERDYQVFKARVGMEPERTSREMSFCVHGLDEGGVFEICDPLGDPRFSANPLVTGAPFIRYYAGAPLTIQPGRSLGRLCVIDHQAHLPMDEAGRSLLRNAARVVVARLESIHRAHYIDPMTGLPNRQRFEADIIEGPEQGDRVAILIEPLSASGMDRLAKALGGGFFASFILAVKELLLTLLPDGARLYRPGTLGFVVLLKPSAVPSVPALVSRMVSAFDRPLYSAGVPVFSDVGISVLQLEREAAASTDILRLMASVTDAARRSEQRWLSYDPVIDSSLRRSTALLNAIEAALMAPDQFRLVYQPRVDLASDRCVAVEALLRW
;
A
#
# COMPACT_ATOMS: atom_id res chain seq x y z
N MET A 1 -35.89 -5.86 -11.61
CA MET A 1 -34.60 -5.86 -12.33
C MET A 1 -34.05 -4.44 -12.24
N THR A 2 -33.08 -4.21 -11.41
CA THR A 2 -32.43 -2.91 -11.14
C THR A 2 -31.58 -2.55 -12.36
N LYS A 3 -32.07 -1.64 -13.16
CA LYS A 3 -31.32 -1.17 -14.35
C LYS A 3 -30.34 -0.09 -13.92
N CYS A 4 -29.13 -0.49 -13.57
CA CYS A 4 -27.96 0.38 -13.73
C CYS A 4 -27.64 0.36 -15.23
N ASN A 5 -27.58 1.54 -15.89
CA ASN A 5 -27.35 1.63 -17.33
C ASN A 5 -25.85 1.53 -17.71
N LEU A 6 -24.99 1.15 -16.76
CA LEU A 6 -23.56 0.97 -17.02
C LEU A 6 -23.33 -0.28 -17.88
N SER A 7 -22.45 -0.18 -18.86
CA SER A 7 -21.97 -1.35 -19.61
C SER A 7 -21.18 -2.29 -18.68
N PRO A 8 -21.03 -3.58 -19.03
CA PRO A 8 -20.22 -4.51 -18.23
C PRO A 8 -18.77 -4.07 -18.03
N GLU A 9 -18.22 -3.32 -18.97
CA GLU A 9 -16.85 -2.79 -18.88
C GLU A 9 -16.77 -1.60 -17.93
N GLU A 10 -17.71 -0.64 -18.00
CA GLU A 10 -17.83 0.48 -17.08
C GLU A 10 -18.06 0.00 -15.64
N GLU A 11 -18.94 -0.99 -15.43
CA GLU A 11 -19.18 -1.56 -14.12
C GLU A 11 -17.93 -2.26 -13.55
N ARG A 12 -17.19 -2.99 -14.39
CA ARG A 12 -15.93 -3.61 -13.97
C ARG A 12 -14.90 -2.56 -13.55
N ALA A 13 -14.75 -1.48 -14.34
CA ALA A 13 -13.83 -0.38 -14.02
C ALA A 13 -14.26 0.34 -12.72
N ARG A 14 -15.56 0.56 -12.51
CA ARG A 14 -16.13 1.13 -11.29
C ARG A 14 -15.82 0.28 -10.06
N LEU A 15 -16.01 -1.04 -10.16
CA LEU A 15 -15.76 -1.98 -9.06
C LEU A 15 -14.27 -2.03 -8.68
N VAL A 16 -13.36 -1.87 -9.63
CA VAL A 16 -11.92 -1.72 -9.34
C VAL A 16 -11.65 -0.45 -8.50
N ASP A 17 -12.31 0.66 -8.83
CA ASP A 17 -12.16 1.89 -8.04
C ASP A 17 -12.82 1.78 -6.65
N VAL A 18 -13.95 1.09 -6.53
CA VAL A 18 -14.60 0.78 -5.25
C VAL A 18 -13.65 -0.01 -4.36
N ASP A 19 -13.12 -1.12 -4.87
CA ASP A 19 -12.17 -1.96 -4.14
C ASP A 19 -10.94 -1.15 -3.74
N ARG A 20 -10.32 -0.45 -4.67
CA ARG A 20 -9.14 0.39 -4.43
C ARG A 20 -9.33 1.42 -3.31
N LEU A 21 -10.49 2.08 -3.22
CA LEU A 21 -10.70 3.21 -2.31
C LEU A 21 -11.39 2.84 -1.00
N THR A 22 -11.98 1.65 -0.89
CA THR A 22 -12.85 1.32 0.24
C THR A 22 -12.62 -0.05 0.88
N SER A 23 -11.78 -0.93 0.30
CA SER A 23 -11.50 -2.27 0.84
C SER A 23 -10.99 -2.25 2.28
N ASP A 24 -10.08 -1.32 2.58
CA ASP A 24 -9.42 -1.23 3.89
C ASP A 24 -10.18 -0.36 4.90
N LEU A 25 -11.35 0.16 4.53
CA LEU A 25 -12.17 0.99 5.39
C LEU A 25 -13.32 0.18 5.98
N GLU A 26 -13.22 -0.16 7.27
CA GLU A 26 -14.31 -0.79 7.99
C GLU A 26 -15.50 0.16 8.15
N SER A 27 -16.71 -0.41 8.20
CA SER A 27 -17.95 0.34 8.41
C SER A 27 -17.91 1.08 9.73
N GLY A 28 -18.16 2.40 9.68
CA GLY A 28 -18.23 3.26 10.88
C GLY A 28 -16.87 3.58 11.55
N SER A 29 -15.76 3.13 10.99
CA SER A 29 -14.43 3.32 11.60
C SER A 29 -13.87 4.73 11.45
N ASP A 30 -14.26 5.48 10.41
CA ASP A 30 -13.72 6.81 10.15
C ASP A 30 -14.53 7.93 10.82
N PRO A 31 -13.93 8.68 11.78
CA PRO A 31 -14.64 9.71 12.52
C PRO A 31 -15.05 10.91 11.66
N VAL A 32 -14.33 11.20 10.57
CA VAL A 32 -14.65 12.31 9.66
C VAL A 32 -15.89 11.97 8.83
N LEU A 33 -15.97 10.75 8.29
CA LEU A 33 -17.16 10.29 7.56
C LEU A 33 -18.37 10.23 8.47
N ASN A 34 -18.22 9.76 9.72
CA ASN A 34 -19.28 9.74 10.71
C ASN A 34 -19.79 11.17 11.05
N SER A 35 -18.86 12.13 11.18
CA SER A 35 -19.22 13.53 11.41
C SER A 35 -19.99 14.14 10.23
N ILE A 36 -19.60 13.77 8.99
CA ILE A 36 -20.30 14.26 7.78
C ILE A 36 -21.75 13.73 7.76
N VAL A 37 -21.98 12.44 7.97
CA VAL A 37 -23.34 11.90 7.94
C VAL A 37 -24.20 12.46 9.08
N ALA A 38 -23.63 12.69 10.28
CA ALA A 38 -24.33 13.34 11.38
C ALA A 38 -24.72 14.78 11.02
N MET A 39 -23.79 15.58 10.52
CA MET A 39 -24.04 16.97 10.09
C MET A 39 -25.13 17.04 9.00
N ILE A 40 -25.10 16.12 8.03
CA ILE A 40 -26.10 16.07 6.96
C ILE A 40 -27.48 15.66 7.50
N SER A 41 -27.55 14.66 8.39
CA SER A 41 -28.79 14.27 9.07
C SER A 41 -29.40 15.43 9.83
N ASP A 42 -28.60 16.14 10.63
CA ASP A 42 -29.03 17.29 11.43
C ASP A 42 -29.50 18.47 10.56
N HIS A 43 -28.76 18.77 9.46
CA HIS A 43 -29.11 19.87 8.55
C HIS A 43 -30.45 19.64 7.85
N PHE A 44 -30.66 18.46 7.29
CA PHE A 44 -31.89 18.12 6.57
C PHE A 44 -33.02 17.68 7.51
N LYS A 45 -32.74 17.55 8.84
CA LYS A 45 -33.67 17.08 9.85
C LYS A 45 -34.32 15.74 9.51
N VAL A 46 -33.50 14.83 8.98
CA VAL A 46 -33.91 13.48 8.61
C VAL A 46 -33.31 12.45 9.58
N PRO A 47 -34.01 11.36 9.88
CA PRO A 47 -33.51 10.37 10.83
C PRO A 47 -32.31 9.56 10.33
N THR A 48 -32.11 9.50 8.99
CA THR A 48 -31.08 8.63 8.41
C THR A 48 -30.22 9.35 7.38
N SER A 49 -28.91 9.24 7.53
CA SER A 49 -27.93 9.67 6.53
C SER A 49 -26.81 8.62 6.42
N LEU A 50 -26.36 8.32 5.18
CA LEU A 50 -25.43 7.23 4.89
C LEU A 50 -24.37 7.64 3.87
N VAL A 51 -23.14 7.24 4.11
CA VAL A 51 -22.14 7.07 3.06
C VAL A 51 -22.23 5.64 2.53
N SER A 52 -22.90 5.48 1.40
CA SER A 52 -23.24 4.21 0.80
C SER A 52 -22.34 3.90 -0.38
N ILE A 53 -21.66 2.77 -0.34
CA ILE A 53 -20.81 2.24 -1.42
C ILE A 53 -21.52 1.06 -2.07
N ILE A 54 -21.54 1.02 -3.40
CA ILE A 54 -22.20 -0.03 -4.16
C ILE A 54 -21.15 -1.01 -4.67
N GLU A 55 -21.08 -2.17 -4.03
CA GLU A 55 -20.24 -3.30 -4.41
C GLU A 55 -20.97 -4.19 -5.44
N ARG A 56 -20.41 -5.35 -5.77
CA ARG A 56 -20.98 -6.27 -6.75
C ARG A 56 -22.37 -6.77 -6.34
N ASP A 57 -22.51 -7.27 -5.11
CA ASP A 57 -23.70 -7.93 -4.61
C ASP A 57 -24.37 -7.19 -3.44
N TYR A 58 -23.65 -6.26 -2.83
CA TYR A 58 -24.07 -5.54 -1.64
C TYR A 58 -23.95 -4.04 -1.82
N GLN A 59 -24.74 -3.34 -1.03
CA GLN A 59 -24.58 -1.95 -0.66
C GLN A 59 -23.99 -1.92 0.74
N VAL A 60 -22.81 -1.33 0.91
CA VAL A 60 -22.09 -1.25 2.19
C VAL A 60 -22.10 0.18 2.69
N PHE A 61 -22.36 0.38 3.98
CA PHE A 61 -22.41 1.70 4.60
C PHE A 61 -21.09 2.00 5.34
N LYS A 62 -20.23 2.80 4.74
CA LYS A 62 -18.94 3.19 5.35
C LYS A 62 -19.09 4.18 6.50
N ALA A 63 -20.18 4.98 6.51
CA ALA A 63 -20.64 5.76 7.65
C ALA A 63 -22.17 5.81 7.65
N ARG A 64 -22.79 5.82 8.83
CA ARG A 64 -24.25 5.76 8.96
C ARG A 64 -24.76 6.45 10.24
N VAL A 65 -25.92 7.06 10.10
CA VAL A 65 -26.77 7.55 11.20
C VAL A 65 -28.19 7.02 10.96
N GLY A 66 -28.87 6.52 11.98
CA GLY A 66 -30.25 6.03 11.91
C GLY A 66 -30.45 4.73 11.14
N MET A 67 -29.38 3.97 10.89
CA MET A 67 -29.42 2.66 10.21
C MET A 67 -28.56 1.68 11.00
N GLU A 68 -29.15 0.58 11.49
CA GLU A 68 -28.41 -0.44 12.24
C GLU A 68 -27.55 -1.36 11.36
N PRO A 69 -28.07 -1.94 10.26
CA PRO A 69 -27.28 -2.84 9.43
C PRO A 69 -26.11 -2.12 8.74
N GLU A 70 -24.99 -2.81 8.62
CA GLU A 70 -23.78 -2.30 7.95
C GLU A 70 -23.83 -2.44 6.43
N ARG A 71 -24.69 -3.31 5.93
CA ARG A 71 -24.90 -3.58 4.52
C ARG A 71 -26.33 -4.06 4.24
N THR A 72 -26.75 -3.87 3.02
CA THR A 72 -27.98 -4.43 2.46
C THR A 72 -27.71 -5.09 1.11
N SER A 73 -28.63 -5.89 0.58
CA SER A 73 -28.45 -6.40 -0.78
C SER A 73 -28.50 -5.26 -1.81
N ARG A 74 -27.72 -5.37 -2.86
CA ARG A 74 -27.70 -4.40 -3.96
C ARG A 74 -29.09 -4.25 -4.61
N GLU A 75 -29.86 -5.32 -4.66
CA GLU A 75 -31.19 -5.33 -5.29
C GLU A 75 -32.20 -4.41 -4.58
N MET A 76 -32.11 -4.29 -3.25
CA MET A 76 -32.98 -3.40 -2.46
C MET A 76 -32.52 -1.95 -2.44
N SER A 77 -31.34 -1.66 -3.00
CA SER A 77 -30.69 -0.36 -2.89
C SER A 77 -31.36 0.71 -3.75
N PHE A 78 -31.74 1.83 -3.12
CA PHE A 78 -32.09 3.05 -3.82
C PHE A 78 -30.87 3.69 -4.50
N CYS A 79 -29.70 3.57 -3.90
CA CYS A 79 -28.46 4.19 -4.38
C CYS A 79 -27.96 3.62 -5.70
N VAL A 80 -28.40 2.43 -6.10
CA VAL A 80 -28.05 1.82 -7.40
C VAL A 80 -28.74 2.52 -8.55
N HIS A 81 -29.96 3.02 -8.31
CA HIS A 81 -30.67 3.83 -9.30
C HIS A 81 -29.95 5.17 -9.43
N GLY A 82 -29.57 5.54 -10.64
CA GLY A 82 -28.86 6.78 -10.92
C GLY A 82 -27.33 6.76 -10.61
N LEU A 83 -26.68 5.59 -10.49
CA LEU A 83 -25.21 5.51 -10.43
C LEU A 83 -24.54 6.17 -11.63
N ASP A 84 -25.20 6.21 -12.76
CA ASP A 84 -24.85 6.86 -14.02
C ASP A 84 -25.26 8.35 -14.09
N GLU A 85 -26.08 8.82 -13.11
CA GLU A 85 -26.56 10.21 -13.07
C GLU A 85 -25.59 11.09 -12.27
N GLY A 86 -25.11 12.17 -12.91
CA GLY A 86 -24.16 13.11 -12.28
C GLY A 86 -24.77 14.07 -11.25
N GLY A 87 -26.08 14.00 -11.01
CA GLY A 87 -26.82 14.89 -10.12
C GLY A 87 -27.29 14.23 -8.81
N VAL A 88 -28.02 15.02 -8.01
CA VAL A 88 -28.77 14.51 -6.88
C VAL A 88 -29.97 13.70 -7.41
N PHE A 89 -29.97 12.42 -7.12
CA PHE A 89 -31.10 11.54 -7.37
C PHE A 89 -32.07 11.63 -6.18
N GLU A 90 -33.32 11.98 -6.43
CA GLU A 90 -34.32 12.26 -5.40
C GLU A 90 -35.64 11.58 -5.68
N ILE A 91 -36.27 11.06 -4.64
CA ILE A 91 -37.58 10.40 -4.66
C ILE A 91 -38.37 10.92 -3.48
N CYS A 92 -39.38 11.78 -3.77
CA CYS A 92 -40.20 12.43 -2.75
C CYS A 92 -41.29 11.50 -2.19
N ASP A 93 -41.77 10.54 -2.98
CA ASP A 93 -42.75 9.52 -2.58
C ASP A 93 -42.45 8.18 -3.26
N PRO A 94 -41.71 7.28 -2.61
CA PRO A 94 -41.41 5.94 -3.15
C PRO A 94 -42.63 5.02 -3.33
N LEU A 95 -43.74 5.26 -2.61
CA LEU A 95 -44.96 4.48 -2.79
C LEU A 95 -45.64 4.76 -4.13
N GLY A 96 -45.57 6.02 -4.57
CA GLY A 96 -46.09 6.44 -5.88
C GLY A 96 -45.17 6.14 -7.05
N ASP A 97 -43.89 5.78 -6.80
CA ASP A 97 -42.90 5.53 -7.85
C ASP A 97 -42.88 4.01 -8.22
N PRO A 98 -43.22 3.66 -9.50
CA PRO A 98 -43.23 2.26 -9.92
C PRO A 98 -41.93 1.49 -9.75
N ARG A 99 -40.80 2.21 -9.66
CA ARG A 99 -39.47 1.60 -9.44
C ARG A 99 -39.30 1.11 -8.00
N PHE A 100 -40.01 1.70 -7.03
CA PHE A 100 -39.77 1.49 -5.60
C PHE A 100 -41.03 1.04 -4.84
N SER A 101 -42.22 1.15 -5.40
CA SER A 101 -43.49 0.83 -4.70
C SER A 101 -43.55 -0.58 -4.15
N ALA A 102 -42.88 -1.53 -4.80
CA ALA A 102 -42.78 -2.95 -4.35
C ALA A 102 -41.46 -3.24 -3.58
N ASN A 103 -40.61 -2.23 -3.31
CA ASN A 103 -39.33 -2.43 -2.64
C ASN A 103 -39.59 -2.83 -1.17
N PRO A 104 -38.91 -3.87 -0.62
CA PRO A 104 -39.08 -4.29 0.79
C PRO A 104 -38.82 -3.17 1.80
N LEU A 105 -37.91 -2.22 1.50
CA LEU A 105 -37.61 -1.07 2.38
C LEU A 105 -38.71 0.01 2.36
N VAL A 106 -39.63 -0.05 1.40
CA VAL A 106 -40.80 0.84 1.28
C VAL A 106 -42.04 0.21 1.87
N THR A 107 -42.26 -1.09 1.57
CA THR A 107 -43.47 -1.85 2.00
C THR A 107 -43.33 -2.41 3.42
N GLY A 108 -42.08 -2.59 3.90
CA GLY A 108 -41.71 -3.05 5.23
C GLY A 108 -40.75 -2.09 5.92
N ALA A 109 -40.30 -2.47 7.12
CA ALA A 109 -39.33 -1.66 7.86
C ALA A 109 -38.04 -1.46 7.03
N PRO A 110 -37.51 -0.22 6.95
CA PRO A 110 -37.85 0.96 7.75
C PRO A 110 -38.97 1.88 7.19
N PHE A 111 -39.74 1.44 6.20
CA PHE A 111 -40.86 2.21 5.62
C PHE A 111 -40.43 3.54 5.01
N ILE A 112 -39.44 3.51 4.12
CA ILE A 112 -38.90 4.69 3.46
C ILE A 112 -39.98 5.44 2.70
N ARG A 113 -40.07 6.78 2.91
CA ARG A 113 -41.00 7.69 2.24
C ARG A 113 -40.29 8.84 1.52
N TYR A 114 -39.04 9.06 1.79
CA TYR A 114 -38.21 10.03 1.11
C TYR A 114 -36.78 9.51 0.97
N TYR A 115 -36.18 9.78 -0.17
CA TYR A 115 -34.79 9.52 -0.46
C TYR A 115 -34.20 10.63 -1.31
N ALA A 116 -33.02 11.13 -0.92
CA ALA A 116 -32.18 11.94 -1.81
C ALA A 116 -30.70 11.55 -1.65
N GLY A 117 -29.97 11.43 -2.78
CA GLY A 117 -28.58 11.01 -2.74
C GLY A 117 -27.72 11.72 -3.79
N ALA A 118 -26.57 12.29 -3.37
CA ALA A 118 -25.55 12.83 -4.23
C ALA A 118 -24.49 11.78 -4.57
N PRO A 119 -24.02 11.70 -5.83
CA PRO A 119 -23.06 10.68 -6.23
C PRO A 119 -21.68 10.92 -5.63
N LEU A 120 -21.00 9.85 -5.20
CA LEU A 120 -19.60 9.83 -4.80
C LEU A 120 -18.72 9.67 -6.05
N THR A 121 -18.62 10.73 -6.82
CA THR A 121 -17.97 10.72 -8.15
C THR A 121 -16.47 10.94 -8.03
N ILE A 122 -15.67 10.00 -8.55
CA ILE A 122 -14.21 10.11 -8.65
C ILE A 122 -13.76 10.62 -10.01
N GLN A 123 -14.51 10.33 -11.06
CA GLN A 123 -14.32 10.80 -12.43
C GLN A 123 -15.69 10.97 -13.09
N PRO A 124 -15.82 11.80 -14.12
CA PRO A 124 -17.07 11.93 -14.88
C PRO A 124 -17.61 10.54 -15.31
N GLY A 125 -18.87 10.26 -15.00
CA GLY A 125 -19.51 8.98 -15.29
C GLY A 125 -19.12 7.80 -14.39
N ARG A 126 -18.27 8.01 -13.37
CA ARG A 126 -17.79 6.94 -12.49
C ARG A 126 -18.02 7.29 -11.03
N SER A 127 -19.01 6.65 -10.40
CA SER A 127 -19.42 6.86 -9.01
C SER A 127 -19.21 5.60 -8.18
N LEU A 128 -18.67 5.73 -6.97
CA LEU A 128 -18.51 4.62 -6.01
C LEU A 128 -19.85 4.22 -5.36
N GLY A 129 -20.76 5.18 -5.26
CA GLY A 129 -22.01 5.08 -4.52
C GLY A 129 -22.61 6.45 -4.28
N ARG A 130 -23.27 6.65 -3.11
CA ARG A 130 -23.92 7.93 -2.81
C ARG A 130 -23.78 8.33 -1.33
N LEU A 131 -23.69 9.63 -1.11
CA LEU A 131 -24.05 10.24 0.19
C LEU A 131 -25.55 10.50 0.13
N CYS A 132 -26.33 9.86 1.00
CA CYS A 132 -27.78 9.96 0.94
C CYS A 132 -28.41 10.30 2.27
N VAL A 133 -29.63 10.85 2.18
CA VAL A 133 -30.58 11.12 3.25
C VAL A 133 -31.87 10.35 3.01
N ILE A 134 -32.45 9.83 4.09
CA ILE A 134 -33.63 8.97 4.04
C ILE A 134 -34.58 9.39 5.18
N ASP A 135 -35.90 9.44 4.87
CA ASP A 135 -36.92 9.69 5.86
C ASP A 135 -38.10 8.73 5.75
N HIS A 136 -38.83 8.58 6.85
CA HIS A 136 -40.08 7.82 6.97
C HIS A 136 -41.31 8.69 6.65
N GLN A 137 -41.11 9.96 6.34
CA GLN A 137 -42.12 10.92 5.92
C GLN A 137 -41.81 11.40 4.51
N ALA A 138 -42.83 11.64 3.71
CA ALA A 138 -42.67 12.25 2.39
C ALA A 138 -42.24 13.74 2.53
N HIS A 139 -41.37 14.15 1.64
CA HIS A 139 -40.87 15.54 1.59
C HIS A 139 -41.24 16.20 0.27
N LEU A 140 -41.27 17.53 0.28
CA LEU A 140 -41.25 18.31 -0.95
C LEU A 140 -39.87 18.18 -1.61
N PRO A 141 -39.79 18.40 -2.94
CA PRO A 141 -38.52 18.39 -3.65
C PRO A 141 -37.50 19.34 -2.98
N MET A 142 -36.26 18.84 -2.83
CA MET A 142 -35.14 19.60 -2.27
C MET A 142 -34.87 20.84 -3.15
N ASP A 143 -34.65 21.97 -2.53
CA ASP A 143 -34.26 23.19 -3.22
C ASP A 143 -32.81 23.10 -3.75
N GLU A 144 -32.41 24.07 -4.58
CA GLU A 144 -31.05 24.02 -5.17
C GLU A 144 -29.95 24.27 -4.12
N ALA A 145 -30.24 24.97 -3.04
CA ALA A 145 -29.28 25.14 -1.93
C ALA A 145 -29.02 23.81 -1.23
N GLY A 146 -30.06 23.05 -0.92
CA GLY A 146 -29.94 21.71 -0.35
C GLY A 146 -29.23 20.73 -1.30
N ARG A 147 -29.59 20.74 -2.59
CA ARG A 147 -28.90 19.91 -3.61
C ARG A 147 -27.43 20.25 -3.70
N SER A 148 -27.09 21.55 -3.68
CA SER A 148 -25.70 22.00 -3.70
C SER A 148 -24.93 21.58 -2.47
N LEU A 149 -25.53 21.69 -1.29
CA LEU A 149 -24.93 21.23 -0.02
C LEU A 149 -24.63 19.72 -0.05
N LEU A 150 -25.62 18.92 -0.46
CA LEU A 150 -25.46 17.46 -0.51
C LEU A 150 -24.37 17.05 -1.52
N ARG A 151 -24.30 17.69 -2.69
CA ARG A 151 -23.22 17.50 -3.67
C ARG A 151 -21.85 17.88 -3.11
N ASN A 152 -21.74 19.01 -2.41
CA ASN A 152 -20.47 19.46 -1.83
C ASN A 152 -20.01 18.52 -0.71
N ALA A 153 -20.92 18.07 0.15
CA ALA A 153 -20.61 17.06 1.17
C ALA A 153 -20.16 15.73 0.54
N ALA A 154 -20.78 15.28 -0.56
CA ALA A 154 -20.35 14.11 -1.29
C ALA A 154 -18.93 14.24 -1.85
N ARG A 155 -18.53 15.44 -2.32
CA ARG A 155 -17.13 15.71 -2.75
C ARG A 155 -16.15 15.61 -1.57
N VAL A 156 -16.54 16.10 -0.38
CA VAL A 156 -15.70 15.97 0.83
C VAL A 156 -15.56 14.51 1.23
N VAL A 157 -16.62 13.71 1.13
CA VAL A 157 -16.55 12.25 1.34
C VAL A 157 -15.55 11.61 0.39
N VAL A 158 -15.62 11.89 -0.92
CA VAL A 158 -14.68 11.34 -1.91
C VAL A 158 -13.24 11.76 -1.59
N ALA A 159 -13.00 13.04 -1.30
CA ALA A 159 -11.67 13.53 -0.92
C ALA A 159 -11.13 12.83 0.34
N ARG A 160 -12.02 12.50 1.30
CA ARG A 160 -11.64 11.73 2.50
C ARG A 160 -11.27 10.30 2.15
N LEU A 161 -12.06 9.60 1.33
CA LEU A 161 -11.74 8.24 0.88
C LEU A 161 -10.40 8.17 0.14
N GLU A 162 -10.15 9.12 -0.78
CA GLU A 162 -8.85 9.23 -1.46
C GLU A 162 -7.70 9.54 -0.49
N SER A 163 -7.94 10.36 0.53
CA SER A 163 -6.94 10.68 1.56
C SER A 163 -6.57 9.45 2.39
N ILE A 164 -7.57 8.66 2.81
CA ILE A 164 -7.36 7.40 3.54
C ILE A 164 -6.54 6.43 2.70
N HIS A 165 -6.95 6.19 1.45
CA HIS A 165 -6.23 5.31 0.53
C HIS A 165 -4.79 5.80 0.31
N ARG A 166 -4.59 7.11 0.09
CA ARG A 166 -3.26 7.69 -0.11
C ARG A 166 -2.37 7.53 1.12
N ALA A 167 -2.90 7.77 2.31
CA ALA A 167 -2.17 7.58 3.57
C ALA A 167 -1.79 6.11 3.80
N HIS A 168 -2.63 5.17 3.35
CA HIS A 168 -2.41 3.74 3.56
C HIS A 168 -1.42 3.14 2.56
N TYR A 169 -1.47 3.54 1.27
CA TYR A 169 -0.75 2.85 0.19
C TYR A 169 0.35 3.64 -0.49
N ILE A 170 0.51 4.94 -0.20
CA ILE A 170 1.46 5.80 -0.90
C ILE A 170 2.52 6.33 0.07
N ASP A 171 3.78 6.25 -0.33
CA ASP A 171 4.88 6.92 0.34
C ASP A 171 4.79 8.44 0.11
N PRO A 172 4.70 9.25 1.19
CA PRO A 172 4.45 10.69 1.05
C PRO A 172 5.62 11.47 0.47
N MET A 173 6.84 10.94 0.55
CA MET A 173 8.04 11.60 0.03
C MET A 173 8.17 11.46 -1.48
N THR A 174 7.93 10.25 -1.98
CA THR A 174 8.18 9.91 -3.39
C THR A 174 6.91 9.85 -4.23
N GLY A 175 5.73 9.73 -3.61
CA GLY A 175 4.48 9.46 -4.30
C GLY A 175 4.39 8.06 -4.92
N LEU A 176 5.35 7.19 -4.63
CA LEU A 176 5.35 5.79 -5.06
C LEU A 176 4.47 4.94 -4.13
N PRO A 177 3.98 3.79 -4.59
CA PRO A 177 3.39 2.79 -3.72
C PRO A 177 4.35 2.40 -2.59
N ASN A 178 3.81 2.32 -1.36
CA ASN A 178 4.57 2.00 -0.16
C ASN A 178 4.66 0.48 0.10
N ARG A 179 5.09 0.11 1.33
CA ARG A 179 5.23 -1.29 1.76
C ARG A 179 3.89 -2.04 1.72
N GLN A 180 2.83 -1.44 2.26
CA GLN A 180 1.52 -2.08 2.30
C GLN A 180 1.00 -2.39 0.88
N ARG A 181 1.19 -1.46 -0.05
CA ARG A 181 0.81 -1.70 -1.45
C ARG A 181 1.66 -2.76 -2.11
N PHE A 182 2.96 -2.81 -1.83
CA PHE A 182 3.84 -3.88 -2.33
C PHE A 182 3.39 -5.26 -1.84
N GLU A 183 3.10 -5.40 -0.54
CA GLU A 183 2.63 -6.65 0.06
C GLU A 183 1.27 -7.07 -0.52
N ALA A 184 0.32 -6.14 -0.65
CA ALA A 184 -0.98 -6.40 -1.28
C ALA A 184 -0.83 -6.84 -2.76
N ASP A 185 -0.01 -6.15 -3.55
CA ASP A 185 0.22 -6.49 -4.95
C ASP A 185 0.87 -7.87 -5.14
N ILE A 186 1.62 -8.36 -4.15
CA ILE A 186 2.17 -9.73 -4.17
C ILE A 186 1.08 -10.77 -3.91
N ILE A 187 0.19 -10.52 -2.96
CA ILE A 187 -0.85 -11.46 -2.53
C ILE A 187 -2.03 -11.44 -3.50
N GLU A 188 -2.52 -10.26 -3.85
CA GLU A 188 -3.79 -10.03 -4.55
C GLU A 188 -3.62 -9.74 -6.04
N GLY A 189 -2.39 -9.59 -6.51
CA GLY A 189 -2.13 -9.15 -7.88
C GLY A 189 -2.89 -9.98 -8.92
N PRO A 190 -3.59 -9.32 -9.89
CA PRO A 190 -4.47 -9.97 -10.86
C PRO A 190 -3.75 -10.97 -11.78
N GLU A 191 -2.44 -11.01 -11.71
CA GLU A 191 -1.59 -11.79 -12.60
C GLU A 191 -0.95 -12.94 -11.83
N GLN A 192 -1.57 -14.09 -11.96
CA GLN A 192 -1.11 -15.37 -11.42
C GLN A 192 0.06 -15.91 -12.26
N GLY A 193 1.31 -15.67 -11.82
CA GLY A 193 2.49 -16.18 -12.48
C GLY A 193 3.77 -15.85 -11.71
N ASP A 194 4.87 -16.40 -12.15
CA ASP A 194 6.19 -16.10 -11.58
C ASP A 194 6.48 -14.61 -11.67
N ARG A 195 6.97 -14.04 -10.59
CA ARG A 195 7.37 -12.63 -10.49
C ARG A 195 8.79 -12.54 -9.96
N VAL A 196 9.42 -11.42 -10.25
CA VAL A 196 10.73 -11.09 -9.70
C VAL A 196 10.60 -9.78 -8.95
N ALA A 197 11.07 -9.79 -7.70
CA ALA A 197 11.27 -8.59 -6.90
C ALA A 197 12.76 -8.23 -6.90
N ILE A 198 13.08 -6.95 -7.11
CA ILE A 198 14.43 -6.41 -7.11
C ILE A 198 14.48 -5.29 -6.08
N LEU A 199 15.20 -5.48 -4.97
CA LEU A 199 15.46 -4.43 -3.98
C LEU A 199 16.72 -3.67 -4.37
N ILE A 200 16.64 -2.36 -4.45
CA ILE A 200 17.73 -1.45 -4.75
C ILE A 200 17.95 -0.53 -3.56
N GLU A 201 19.08 -0.64 -2.90
CA GLU A 201 19.51 0.29 -1.87
C GLU A 201 20.64 1.17 -2.42
N PRO A 202 20.38 2.44 -2.73
CA PRO A 202 21.35 3.32 -3.37
C PRO A 202 22.55 3.65 -2.46
N LEU A 203 22.36 3.58 -1.15
CA LEU A 203 23.39 3.77 -0.14
C LEU A 203 23.19 2.75 0.99
N SER A 204 24.27 2.42 1.68
CA SER A 204 24.21 1.67 2.94
C SER A 204 23.47 2.47 4.02
N ALA A 205 22.96 1.79 5.05
CA ALA A 205 22.30 2.45 6.18
C ALA A 205 23.19 3.53 6.82
N SER A 206 24.49 3.24 7.00
CA SER A 206 25.47 4.19 7.52
C SER A 206 25.74 5.36 6.54
N GLY A 207 25.69 5.11 5.24
CA GLY A 207 25.80 6.13 4.20
C GLY A 207 24.63 7.09 4.23
N MET A 208 23.42 6.56 4.35
CA MET A 208 22.18 7.33 4.47
C MET A 208 22.16 8.20 5.73
N ASP A 209 22.54 7.62 6.88
CA ASP A 209 22.60 8.35 8.15
C ASP A 209 23.62 9.49 8.11
N ARG A 210 24.82 9.24 7.55
CA ARG A 210 25.84 10.30 7.35
C ARG A 210 25.33 11.42 6.45
N LEU A 211 24.68 11.09 5.35
CA LEU A 211 24.15 12.06 4.40
C LEU A 211 23.09 12.96 5.07
N ALA A 212 22.14 12.33 5.77
CA ALA A 212 21.06 13.02 6.48
C ALA A 212 21.61 13.95 7.60
N LYS A 213 22.60 13.49 8.37
CA LYS A 213 23.24 14.29 9.43
C LYS A 213 24.08 15.44 8.90
N ALA A 214 24.81 15.23 7.79
CA ALA A 214 25.70 16.24 7.25
C ALA A 214 24.94 17.33 6.48
N LEU A 215 23.90 17.00 5.73
CA LEU A 215 23.26 17.88 4.76
C LEU A 215 21.78 18.15 5.03
N GLY A 216 21.21 17.48 6.04
CA GLY A 216 19.83 17.71 6.49
C GLY A 216 18.78 16.94 5.69
N GLY A 217 17.53 16.93 6.23
CA GLY A 217 16.43 16.14 5.69
C GLY A 217 15.97 16.58 4.30
N GLY A 218 16.02 17.86 3.98
CA GLY A 218 15.62 18.37 2.65
C GLY A 218 16.57 17.90 1.55
N PHE A 219 17.87 17.84 1.82
CA PHE A 219 18.86 17.28 0.90
C PHE A 219 18.63 15.79 0.67
N PHE A 220 18.37 15.05 1.77
CA PHE A 220 18.04 13.64 1.70
C PHE A 220 16.82 13.37 0.83
N ALA A 221 15.74 14.15 1.01
CA ALA A 221 14.54 14.03 0.20
C ALA A 221 14.82 14.23 -1.30
N SER A 222 15.62 15.28 -1.63
CA SER A 222 16.03 15.55 -3.01
C SER A 222 16.85 14.42 -3.63
N PHE A 223 17.75 13.81 -2.83
CA PHE A 223 18.51 12.63 -3.27
C PHE A 223 17.62 11.44 -3.58
N ILE A 224 16.67 11.12 -2.70
CA ILE A 224 15.72 10.03 -2.90
C ILE A 224 14.85 10.26 -4.14
N LEU A 225 14.43 11.51 -4.40
CA LEU A 225 13.69 11.84 -5.63
C LEU A 225 14.57 11.68 -6.88
N ALA A 226 15.84 12.05 -6.82
CA ALA A 226 16.77 11.84 -7.94
C ALA A 226 16.97 10.34 -8.23
N VAL A 227 17.08 9.51 -7.19
CA VAL A 227 17.13 8.03 -7.35
C VAL A 227 15.86 7.51 -7.98
N LYS A 228 14.68 7.96 -7.51
CA LYS A 228 13.38 7.57 -8.09
C LYS A 228 13.35 7.87 -9.60
N GLU A 229 13.68 9.09 -10.00
CA GLU A 229 13.66 9.49 -11.42
C GLU A 229 14.64 8.64 -12.25
N LEU A 230 15.86 8.39 -11.75
CA LEU A 230 16.81 7.49 -12.40
C LEU A 230 16.21 6.10 -12.61
N LEU A 231 15.66 5.49 -11.55
CA LEU A 231 15.09 4.15 -11.63
C LEU A 231 13.93 4.07 -12.62
N LEU A 232 13.03 5.06 -12.64
CA LEU A 232 11.91 5.12 -13.58
C LEU A 232 12.38 5.10 -15.05
N THR A 233 13.54 5.69 -15.37
CA THR A 233 14.09 5.66 -16.75
C THR A 233 14.63 4.27 -17.17
N LEU A 234 14.87 3.39 -16.20
CA LEU A 234 15.46 2.07 -16.41
C LEU A 234 14.42 0.95 -16.46
N LEU A 235 13.19 1.24 -15.99
CA LEU A 235 12.15 0.22 -15.87
C LEU A 235 11.61 -0.19 -17.25
N PRO A 236 11.38 -1.49 -17.46
CA PRO A 236 10.64 -1.99 -18.62
C PRO A 236 9.13 -1.73 -18.45
N ASP A 237 8.40 -1.80 -19.55
CA ASP A 237 6.94 -1.71 -19.53
C ASP A 237 6.32 -2.80 -18.64
N GLY A 238 5.32 -2.41 -17.84
CA GLY A 238 4.64 -3.31 -16.91
C GLY A 238 5.37 -3.55 -15.58
N ALA A 239 6.61 -3.04 -15.40
CA ALA A 239 7.26 -3.06 -14.09
C ALA A 239 6.69 -1.98 -13.17
N ARG A 240 6.59 -2.30 -11.88
CA ARG A 240 6.16 -1.35 -10.84
C ARG A 240 7.28 -1.03 -9.88
N LEU A 241 7.43 0.25 -9.57
CA LEU A 241 8.39 0.76 -8.57
C LEU A 241 7.68 1.07 -7.27
N TYR A 242 8.25 0.62 -6.15
CA TYR A 242 7.73 0.80 -4.79
C TYR A 242 8.79 1.46 -3.91
N ARG A 243 8.32 2.14 -2.87
CA ARG A 243 9.14 2.70 -1.79
C ARG A 243 8.72 2.07 -0.46
N PRO A 244 9.20 0.84 -0.14
CA PRO A 244 8.71 0.10 1.04
C PRO A 244 9.28 0.56 2.38
N GLY A 245 10.23 1.49 2.38
CA GLY A 245 10.88 2.00 3.59
C GLY A 245 11.88 3.10 3.29
N THR A 246 12.69 3.44 4.29
CA THR A 246 13.62 4.58 4.20
C THR A 246 14.85 4.30 3.34
N LEU A 247 15.32 3.05 3.26
CA LEU A 247 16.63 2.73 2.68
C LEU A 247 16.60 2.42 1.19
N GLY A 248 15.53 1.82 0.68
CA GLY A 248 15.55 1.27 -0.67
C GLY A 248 14.28 1.46 -1.48
N PHE A 249 14.35 1.01 -2.71
CA PHE A 249 13.26 0.89 -3.67
C PHE A 249 13.08 -0.57 -4.03
N VAL A 250 11.86 -0.98 -4.36
CA VAL A 250 11.60 -2.31 -4.89
C VAL A 250 10.97 -2.21 -6.26
N VAL A 251 11.49 -2.97 -7.20
CA VAL A 251 10.86 -3.19 -8.51
C VAL A 251 10.20 -4.56 -8.48
N LEU A 252 8.92 -4.61 -8.85
CA LEU A 252 8.18 -5.85 -9.08
C LEU A 252 7.88 -5.96 -10.57
N LEU A 253 8.27 -7.07 -11.17
CA LEU A 253 8.06 -7.32 -12.60
C LEU A 253 7.82 -8.82 -12.88
N LYS A 254 7.28 -9.11 -14.06
CA LYS A 254 7.26 -10.47 -14.61
C LYS A 254 8.61 -10.78 -15.24
N PRO A 255 9.16 -12.00 -15.11
CA PRO A 255 10.39 -12.40 -15.81
C PRO A 255 10.29 -12.20 -17.33
N SER A 256 9.10 -12.43 -17.89
CA SER A 256 8.83 -12.25 -19.34
C SER A 256 8.84 -10.79 -19.82
N ALA A 257 8.78 -9.81 -18.90
CA ALA A 257 8.83 -8.40 -19.25
C ALA A 257 10.21 -7.93 -19.71
N VAL A 258 11.26 -8.73 -19.49
CA VAL A 258 12.64 -8.43 -19.87
C VAL A 258 13.32 -9.63 -20.51
N PRO A 259 14.22 -9.42 -21.47
CA PRO A 259 15.01 -10.51 -22.07
C PRO A 259 15.89 -11.24 -21.05
N SER A 260 16.37 -10.52 -20.03
CA SER A 260 17.22 -11.07 -18.97
C SER A 260 17.17 -10.19 -17.72
N VAL A 261 16.76 -10.76 -16.60
CA VAL A 261 16.79 -10.08 -15.29
C VAL A 261 18.21 -9.69 -14.88
N PRO A 262 19.25 -10.56 -15.01
CA PRO A 262 20.63 -10.17 -14.74
C PRO A 262 21.10 -8.96 -15.57
N ALA A 263 20.75 -8.89 -16.85
CA ALA A 263 21.11 -7.76 -17.71
C ALA A 263 20.43 -6.44 -17.25
N LEU A 264 19.15 -6.50 -16.85
CA LEU A 264 18.46 -5.36 -16.30
C LEU A 264 19.15 -4.87 -15.01
N VAL A 265 19.46 -5.78 -14.10
CA VAL A 265 20.08 -5.45 -12.81
C VAL A 265 21.49 -4.88 -13.01
N SER A 266 22.31 -5.46 -13.90
CA SER A 266 23.62 -4.92 -14.24
C SER A 266 23.54 -3.50 -14.83
N ARG A 267 22.53 -3.23 -15.66
CA ARG A 267 22.26 -1.88 -16.17
C ARG A 267 21.86 -0.91 -15.05
N MET A 268 21.07 -1.37 -14.07
CA MET A 268 20.74 -0.57 -12.88
C MET A 268 21.99 -0.27 -12.07
N VAL A 269 22.85 -1.25 -11.79
CA VAL A 269 24.12 -1.04 -11.08
C VAL A 269 24.99 0.00 -11.81
N SER A 270 25.18 -0.15 -13.12
CA SER A 270 26.00 0.77 -13.92
C SER A 270 25.46 2.21 -13.94
N ALA A 271 24.15 2.39 -13.79
CA ALA A 271 23.56 3.73 -13.70
C ALA A 271 24.00 4.48 -12.44
N PHE A 272 24.37 3.76 -11.37
CA PHE A 272 24.92 4.34 -10.13
C PHE A 272 26.44 4.55 -10.14
N ASP A 273 27.15 4.24 -11.22
CA ASP A 273 28.59 4.53 -11.38
C ASP A 273 28.85 6.04 -11.51
N ARG A 274 27.83 6.80 -11.91
CA ARG A 274 27.87 8.24 -11.99
C ARG A 274 27.26 8.87 -10.72
N PRO A 275 27.79 10.00 -10.24
CA PRO A 275 27.19 10.67 -9.10
C PRO A 275 25.79 11.17 -9.46
N LEU A 276 24.87 11.01 -8.51
CA LEU A 276 23.55 11.64 -8.56
C LEU A 276 23.63 13.03 -7.97
N TYR A 277 23.09 14.01 -8.67
CA TYR A 277 23.08 15.40 -8.19
C TYR A 277 21.83 15.64 -7.35
N SER A 278 22.04 16.07 -6.12
CA SER A 278 21.00 16.51 -5.21
C SER A 278 21.30 17.95 -4.78
N ALA A 279 20.39 18.90 -5.03
CA ALA A 279 20.58 20.31 -4.75
C ALA A 279 21.95 20.86 -5.22
N GLY A 280 22.44 20.41 -6.38
CA GLY A 280 23.72 20.80 -6.95
C GLY A 280 24.95 20.08 -6.39
N VAL A 281 24.80 19.22 -5.37
CA VAL A 281 25.89 18.44 -4.76
C VAL A 281 25.93 17.03 -5.36
N PRO A 282 27.09 16.56 -5.84
CA PRO A 282 27.23 15.19 -6.32
C PRO A 282 27.26 14.19 -5.17
N VAL A 283 26.42 13.16 -5.24
CA VAL A 283 26.38 12.04 -4.30
C VAL A 283 26.83 10.77 -5.02
N PHE A 284 27.91 10.17 -4.53
CA PHE A 284 28.40 8.88 -5.01
C PHE A 284 27.67 7.77 -4.26
N SER A 285 27.13 6.85 -5.00
CA SER A 285 26.33 5.72 -4.49
C SER A 285 27.21 4.49 -4.28
N ASP A 286 27.02 3.81 -3.14
CA ASP A 286 27.54 2.47 -2.88
C ASP A 286 26.42 1.42 -3.04
N VAL A 287 25.70 1.48 -4.18
CA VAL A 287 24.50 0.69 -4.43
C VAL A 287 24.68 -0.79 -4.14
N GLY A 288 23.71 -1.39 -3.46
CA GLY A 288 23.54 -2.82 -3.32
C GLY A 288 22.18 -3.23 -3.88
N ILE A 289 22.14 -4.31 -4.66
CA ILE A 289 20.90 -4.81 -5.27
C ILE A 289 20.72 -6.28 -4.93
N SER A 290 19.54 -6.67 -4.47
CA SER A 290 19.16 -8.06 -4.28
C SER A 290 17.98 -8.42 -5.18
N VAL A 291 17.98 -9.65 -5.68
CA VAL A 291 16.96 -10.20 -6.57
C VAL A 291 16.33 -11.42 -5.91
N LEU A 292 15.01 -11.46 -5.87
CA LEU A 292 14.24 -12.58 -5.35
C LEU A 292 13.21 -13.03 -6.40
N GLN A 293 13.27 -14.31 -6.75
CA GLN A 293 12.20 -14.94 -7.54
C GLN A 293 11.06 -15.31 -6.60
N LEU A 294 9.85 -14.91 -6.96
CA LEU A 294 8.64 -15.15 -6.20
C LEU A 294 7.84 -16.26 -6.88
N GLU A 295 7.88 -17.45 -6.28
CA GLU A 295 7.03 -18.55 -6.65
C GLU A 295 5.63 -18.34 -6.06
N ARG A 296 4.59 -18.76 -6.77
CA ARG A 296 3.18 -18.51 -6.46
C ARG A 296 2.77 -18.93 -5.03
N GLU A 297 3.32 -20.02 -4.50
CA GLU A 297 2.90 -20.59 -3.21
C GLU A 297 3.68 -20.05 -2.01
N ALA A 298 4.91 -19.57 -2.24
CA ALA A 298 5.79 -19.10 -1.16
C ALA A 298 5.56 -17.62 -0.77
N ALA A 299 4.93 -16.84 -1.62
CA ALA A 299 4.82 -15.39 -1.47
C ALA A 299 3.90 -14.94 -0.31
N ALA A 300 2.91 -15.75 0.06
CA ALA A 300 1.86 -15.34 1.00
C ALA A 300 2.27 -15.41 2.48
N SER A 301 3.34 -16.11 2.85
CA SER A 301 3.71 -16.36 4.26
C SER A 301 5.07 -15.81 4.69
N THR A 302 5.82 -15.18 3.79
CA THR A 302 7.24 -14.87 4.03
C THR A 302 7.46 -13.34 3.97
N ASP A 303 8.21 -12.79 4.93
CA ASP A 303 8.66 -11.39 4.89
C ASP A 303 9.71 -11.21 3.77
N ILE A 304 9.20 -10.97 2.56
CA ILE A 304 9.97 -10.84 1.32
C ILE A 304 11.01 -9.72 1.43
N LEU A 305 10.62 -8.58 1.99
CA LEU A 305 11.54 -7.44 2.15
C LEU A 305 12.72 -7.79 3.06
N ARG A 306 12.47 -8.54 4.14
CA ARG A 306 13.54 -9.02 5.03
C ARG A 306 14.49 -9.97 4.31
N LEU A 307 13.96 -10.92 3.53
CA LEU A 307 14.79 -11.84 2.75
C LEU A 307 15.69 -11.09 1.77
N MET A 308 15.13 -10.12 1.05
CA MET A 308 15.89 -9.32 0.12
C MET A 308 16.95 -8.48 0.83
N ALA A 309 16.60 -7.81 1.93
CA ALA A 309 17.52 -7.00 2.71
C ALA A 309 18.69 -7.84 3.28
N SER A 310 18.46 -9.13 3.63
CA SER A 310 19.48 -10.00 4.20
C SER A 310 20.67 -10.22 3.26
N VAL A 311 20.49 -10.12 1.95
CA VAL A 311 21.56 -10.29 0.97
C VAL A 311 22.08 -8.99 0.37
N THR A 312 21.41 -7.86 0.60
CA THR A 312 21.78 -6.58 -0.03
C THR A 312 23.15 -6.07 0.41
N ASP A 313 23.51 -6.23 1.69
CA ASP A 313 24.84 -5.85 2.18
C ASP A 313 25.95 -6.76 1.64
N ALA A 314 25.68 -8.04 1.44
CA ALA A 314 26.61 -8.95 0.78
C ALA A 314 26.76 -8.61 -0.71
N ALA A 315 25.65 -8.26 -1.36
CA ALA A 315 25.63 -7.79 -2.74
C ALA A 315 26.50 -6.53 -2.92
N ARG A 316 26.38 -5.56 -2.03
CA ARG A 316 27.15 -4.31 -2.02
C ARG A 316 28.67 -4.54 -1.99
N ARG A 317 29.11 -5.59 -1.28
CA ARG A 317 30.53 -5.98 -1.16
C ARG A 317 31.00 -6.89 -2.31
N SER A 318 30.10 -7.43 -3.13
CA SER A 318 30.47 -8.24 -4.28
C SER A 318 30.94 -7.37 -5.45
N GLU A 319 31.74 -7.95 -6.34
CA GLU A 319 32.24 -7.29 -7.54
C GLU A 319 31.09 -6.77 -8.43
N GLN A 320 30.00 -7.55 -8.52
CA GLN A 320 28.83 -7.23 -9.34
C GLN A 320 27.88 -6.24 -8.68
N ARG A 321 28.02 -6.00 -7.36
CA ARG A 321 27.12 -5.17 -6.54
C ARG A 321 25.65 -5.60 -6.56
N TRP A 322 25.39 -6.83 -7.01
CA TRP A 322 24.08 -7.46 -6.91
C TRP A 322 24.19 -8.95 -6.65
N LEU A 323 23.21 -9.53 -5.97
CA LEU A 323 23.09 -10.97 -5.72
C LEU A 323 21.62 -11.41 -5.81
N SER A 324 21.40 -12.64 -6.28
CA SER A 324 20.13 -13.32 -6.07
C SER A 324 20.03 -13.79 -4.62
N TYR A 325 18.81 -13.82 -4.07
CA TYR A 325 18.59 -14.39 -2.75
C TYR A 325 19.09 -15.82 -2.68
N ASP A 326 19.87 -16.10 -1.63
CA ASP A 326 20.41 -17.42 -1.32
C ASP A 326 20.08 -17.72 0.16
N PRO A 327 19.35 -18.82 0.43
CA PRO A 327 19.05 -19.24 1.81
C PRO A 327 20.29 -19.44 2.68
N VAL A 328 21.45 -19.79 2.09
CA VAL A 328 22.72 -19.96 2.80
C VAL A 328 23.20 -18.61 3.37
N ILE A 329 23.10 -17.53 2.59
CA ILE A 329 23.47 -16.18 3.04
C ILE A 329 22.54 -15.74 4.19
N ASP A 330 21.23 -15.91 4.05
CA ASP A 330 20.25 -15.56 5.09
C ASP A 330 20.50 -16.37 6.39
N SER A 331 20.74 -17.67 6.29
CA SER A 331 21.02 -18.53 7.45
C SER A 331 22.33 -18.15 8.16
N SER A 332 23.36 -17.79 7.39
CA SER A 332 24.64 -17.30 7.93
C SER A 332 24.45 -15.98 8.69
N LEU A 333 23.69 -15.04 8.13
CA LEU A 333 23.39 -13.76 8.78
C LEU A 333 22.60 -13.95 10.08
N ARG A 334 21.57 -14.80 10.08
CA ARG A 334 20.80 -15.14 11.27
C ARG A 334 21.68 -15.76 12.36
N ARG A 335 22.56 -16.69 11.99
CA ARG A 335 23.50 -17.32 12.92
C ARG A 335 24.44 -16.29 13.52
N SER A 336 25.03 -15.43 12.71
CA SER A 336 25.93 -14.36 13.18
C SER A 336 25.22 -13.40 14.14
N THR A 337 23.99 -13.00 13.82
CA THR A 337 23.17 -12.15 14.71
C THR A 337 22.84 -12.85 16.02
N ALA A 338 22.46 -14.12 15.98
CA ALA A 338 22.19 -14.91 17.20
C ALA A 338 23.43 -15.03 18.08
N LEU A 339 24.61 -15.27 17.49
CA LEU A 339 25.88 -15.30 18.22
C LEU A 339 26.21 -13.95 18.87
N LEU A 340 26.06 -12.84 18.14
CA LEU A 340 26.28 -11.51 18.69
C LEU A 340 25.38 -11.21 19.89
N ASN A 341 24.11 -11.57 19.80
CA ASN A 341 23.15 -11.39 20.91
C ASN A 341 23.43 -12.29 22.11
N ALA A 342 24.12 -13.42 21.89
CA ALA A 342 24.46 -14.38 22.97
C ALA A 342 25.78 -14.04 23.65
N ILE A 343 26.64 -13.19 23.10
CA ILE A 343 27.99 -12.89 23.63
C ILE A 343 27.95 -12.40 25.08
N GLU A 344 27.08 -11.51 25.44
CA GLU A 344 27.00 -10.92 26.77
C GLU A 344 26.64 -11.97 27.81
N ALA A 345 25.66 -12.82 27.51
CA ALA A 345 25.29 -13.95 28.38
C ALA A 345 26.40 -15.02 28.46
N ALA A 346 27.07 -15.27 27.34
CA ALA A 346 28.18 -16.26 27.31
C ALA A 346 29.41 -15.78 28.11
N LEU A 347 29.69 -14.46 28.13
CA LEU A 347 30.76 -13.88 28.94
C LEU A 347 30.51 -14.06 30.45
N MET A 348 29.27 -14.10 30.88
CA MET A 348 28.88 -14.30 32.29
C MET A 348 28.84 -15.78 32.68
N ALA A 349 28.83 -16.69 31.73
CA ALA A 349 28.80 -18.13 31.97
C ALA A 349 30.23 -18.69 32.11
N PRO A 350 30.51 -19.52 33.13
CA PRO A 350 31.89 -19.94 33.46
C PRO A 350 32.50 -20.93 32.46
N ASP A 351 31.70 -21.55 31.61
CA ASP A 351 32.09 -22.67 30.75
C ASP A 351 31.92 -22.44 29.25
N GLN A 352 31.53 -21.23 28.87
CA GLN A 352 31.24 -20.90 27.46
C GLN A 352 32.51 -20.53 26.67
N PHE A 353 33.48 -19.92 27.32
CA PHE A 353 34.73 -19.51 26.68
C PHE A 353 35.91 -20.29 27.23
N ARG A 354 36.78 -20.74 26.34
CA ARG A 354 38.05 -21.36 26.70
C ARG A 354 39.18 -20.82 25.84
N LEU A 355 40.39 -20.76 26.44
CA LEU A 355 41.61 -20.47 25.70
C LEU A 355 42.26 -21.77 25.25
N VAL A 356 42.63 -21.84 24.00
CA VAL A 356 43.53 -22.85 23.46
C VAL A 356 44.80 -22.16 22.99
N TYR A 357 45.92 -22.83 23.07
CA TYR A 357 47.20 -22.24 22.78
C TYR A 357 47.83 -22.95 21.59
N GLN A 358 48.24 -22.15 20.58
CA GLN A 358 48.95 -22.61 19.41
C GLN A 358 50.43 -22.24 19.56
N PRO A 359 51.37 -23.23 19.61
CA PRO A 359 52.79 -22.95 19.73
C PRO A 359 53.34 -22.34 18.42
N ARG A 360 54.21 -21.37 18.58
CA ARG A 360 55.08 -20.83 17.53
C ARG A 360 56.47 -21.35 17.74
N VAL A 361 56.92 -22.22 16.82
CA VAL A 361 58.21 -22.88 16.89
C VAL A 361 59.22 -22.16 15.99
N ASP A 362 60.39 -21.90 16.50
CA ASP A 362 61.53 -21.43 15.70
C ASP A 362 62.08 -22.63 14.91
N LEU A 363 62.02 -22.55 13.59
CA LEU A 363 62.42 -23.62 12.68
C LEU A 363 63.90 -23.91 12.69
N ALA A 364 64.77 -22.98 13.16
CA ALA A 364 66.19 -23.17 13.20
C ALA A 364 66.63 -23.93 14.46
N SER A 365 65.94 -23.71 15.61
CA SER A 365 66.25 -24.31 16.91
C SER A 365 65.30 -25.40 17.37
N ASP A 366 64.20 -25.61 16.63
CA ASP A 366 63.10 -26.50 16.94
C ASP A 366 62.50 -26.29 18.36
N ARG A 367 62.55 -25.04 18.82
CA ARG A 367 62.04 -24.66 20.14
C ARG A 367 60.80 -23.78 20.03
N CYS A 368 59.85 -24.06 20.92
CA CYS A 368 58.70 -23.16 21.09
C CYS A 368 59.17 -21.82 21.69
N VAL A 369 59.07 -20.74 20.94
CA VAL A 369 59.50 -19.38 21.32
C VAL A 369 58.37 -18.50 21.77
N ALA A 370 57.12 -18.87 21.43
CA ALA A 370 55.92 -18.15 21.82
C ALA A 370 54.68 -19.07 21.70
N VAL A 371 53.59 -18.67 22.32
CA VAL A 371 52.28 -19.26 22.10
C VAL A 371 51.27 -18.18 21.72
N GLU A 372 50.40 -18.49 20.79
CA GLU A 372 49.26 -17.67 20.47
C GLU A 372 48.04 -18.18 21.26
N ALA A 373 47.44 -17.28 22.06
CA ALA A 373 46.23 -17.60 22.81
C ALA A 373 45.01 -17.37 21.93
N LEU A 374 44.30 -18.41 21.60
CA LEU A 374 43.13 -18.40 20.74
C LEU A 374 41.88 -18.69 21.56
N LEU A 375 40.94 -17.72 21.57
CA LEU A 375 39.66 -17.91 22.22
C LEU A 375 38.79 -18.90 21.39
N ARG A 376 38.11 -19.78 22.12
CA ARG A 376 37.09 -20.68 21.58
C ARG A 376 35.81 -20.50 22.38
N TRP A 377 34.70 -20.48 21.65
CA TRP A 377 33.35 -20.37 22.20
C TRP A 377 32.50 -21.54 21.68
#